data_57fa6c5732968ace733bc2cc74ae460d
#
_entry.id   57fa6c5732968ace733bc2cc74ae460d
#
_cell.length_a   1.000
_cell.length_b   1.000
_cell.length_c   1.000
_cell.angle_alpha   90.00
_cell.angle_beta   90.00
_cell.angle_gamma   90.00
#
_symmetry.space_group_name_H-M   'P 1'
#
loop_
_entity.id
_entity.type
_entity.pdbx_description
1 polymer ?
#
loop_
_entity_poly.entity_id
_entity_poly.type
_entity_poly.pdbx_seq_one_letter_code
_entity_poly.pdbx_strand_id
1 'polypeptide(L)'
;MAEHDAVVVGSGVNGLACAALLAKAGWDVCVLERNDWFGGCIRTAEITRPGFEHDVFSAWHPLWVGGPAHPQLEDDLARHGLEYVNTDVPTATAFPDGSSAFLLRDAESNARELGTEWPGVLESFFPTADFAFGVLGTELWSKHGASFGLRLLRRLGREGARDFAGQLLVSARDWLETTFASPKAHGVLAPWVLHTGLGPDAAASGYMAQVIAVAVQEGGMPIPVGGGARLADALIAYIREQGGRCETGAHVERVFSGGVRVGSETIGARRAVVCNVTPTQLYGDLLGGTPPPFRYGRSEMQIHFALSEPPEWEGDERLGRAAIVHLTPGLDGVSRAVNEAERGLLPAEATVVVGQPLTMDPSRAPEGKGILWVQLQELPWQVKGDAAGELDVGDGIWTEELRERYADRIQARIAKHVRNLESAALERVCLSPADLWSANVNLVRGDPYGGSLALDQSFLWRSPHRTPVKGVWHVGASTHPGPGLGGGSGALVAQQLLEPPLPRRLLSRVQRRP
;
A
#
# COMPACT_ATOMS: atom_id res chain seq x y z
N MET A 1 -36.14 -9.56 -3.77
CA MET A 1 -34.81 -8.93 -3.94
C MET A 1 -34.51 -8.13 -2.69
N ALA A 2 -33.40 -8.42 -2.01
CA ALA A 2 -32.91 -7.53 -0.98
C ALA A 2 -32.43 -6.22 -1.67
N GLU A 3 -32.76 -5.07 -1.11
CA GLU A 3 -32.42 -3.77 -1.70
C GLU A 3 -31.82 -2.86 -0.63
N HIS A 4 -30.61 -2.36 -0.89
CA HIS A 4 -29.85 -1.49 -0.02
C HIS A 4 -29.64 -0.10 -0.65
N ASP A 5 -29.23 0.91 0.11
CA ASP A 5 -28.84 2.21 -0.48
C ASP A 5 -27.55 2.07 -1.27
N ALA A 6 -26.57 1.34 -0.72
CA ALA A 6 -25.33 1.04 -1.41
C ALA A 6 -24.95 -0.44 -1.28
N VAL A 7 -24.42 -1.02 -2.37
CA VAL A 7 -23.78 -2.33 -2.37
C VAL A 7 -22.29 -2.14 -2.66
N VAL A 8 -21.43 -2.64 -1.77
CA VAL A 8 -19.97 -2.58 -1.88
C VAL A 8 -19.44 -3.96 -2.26
N VAL A 9 -18.75 -4.05 -3.38
CA VAL A 9 -18.16 -5.28 -3.92
C VAL A 9 -16.68 -5.32 -3.58
N GLY A 10 -16.29 -6.24 -2.72
CA GLY A 10 -14.96 -6.40 -2.16
C GLY A 10 -14.73 -5.61 -0.87
N SER A 11 -14.24 -6.29 0.15
CA SER A 11 -14.03 -5.78 1.51
C SER A 11 -12.61 -5.27 1.79
N GLY A 12 -11.82 -4.93 0.76
CA GLY A 12 -10.54 -4.25 0.98
C GLY A 12 -10.74 -2.90 1.66
N VAL A 13 -9.69 -2.36 2.28
CA VAL A 13 -9.73 -1.13 3.12
C VAL A 13 -10.50 0.04 2.47
N ASN A 14 -10.32 0.27 1.16
CA ASN A 14 -11.04 1.36 0.49
C ASN A 14 -12.55 1.11 0.39
N GLY A 15 -12.96 -0.13 0.14
CA GLY A 15 -14.37 -0.52 0.14
C GLY A 15 -15.01 -0.39 1.52
N LEU A 16 -14.31 -0.90 2.54
CA LEU A 16 -14.76 -0.82 3.94
C LEU A 16 -14.82 0.62 4.46
N ALA A 17 -13.82 1.46 4.14
CA ALA A 17 -13.86 2.89 4.49
C ALA A 17 -15.05 3.61 3.85
N CYS A 18 -15.33 3.34 2.55
CA CYS A 18 -16.50 3.88 1.88
C CYS A 18 -17.80 3.42 2.56
N ALA A 19 -17.93 2.11 2.81
CA ALA A 19 -19.08 1.52 3.47
C ALA A 19 -19.34 2.12 4.85
N ALA A 20 -18.29 2.24 5.68
CA ALA A 20 -18.38 2.78 7.04
C ALA A 20 -18.82 4.26 7.03
N LEU A 21 -18.27 5.08 6.13
CA LEU A 21 -18.64 6.50 6.01
C LEU A 21 -20.08 6.68 5.49
N LEU A 22 -20.53 5.83 4.56
CA LEU A 22 -21.92 5.85 4.11
C LEU A 22 -22.89 5.37 5.22
N ALA A 23 -22.53 4.32 5.95
CA ALA A 23 -23.30 3.83 7.10
C ALA A 23 -23.39 4.89 8.20
N LYS A 24 -22.28 5.59 8.52
CA LYS A 24 -22.26 6.74 9.45
C LYS A 24 -23.22 7.85 9.03
N ALA A 25 -23.42 8.03 7.73
CA ALA A 25 -24.39 9.00 7.18
C ALA A 25 -25.83 8.46 7.10
N GLY A 26 -26.11 7.29 7.67
CA GLY A 26 -27.44 6.69 7.74
C GLY A 26 -27.88 5.94 6.48
N TRP A 27 -26.94 5.54 5.60
CA TRP A 27 -27.27 4.69 4.46
C TRP A 27 -27.35 3.22 4.88
N ASP A 28 -28.29 2.51 4.31
CA ASP A 28 -28.36 1.04 4.38
C ASP A 28 -27.31 0.45 3.42
N VAL A 29 -26.27 -0.16 3.97
CA VAL A 29 -25.08 -0.63 3.21
C VAL A 29 -24.97 -2.15 3.26
N CYS A 30 -24.68 -2.78 2.11
CA CYS A 30 -24.36 -4.19 1.99
C CYS A 30 -22.92 -4.36 1.45
N VAL A 31 -22.04 -5.04 2.20
CA VAL A 31 -20.68 -5.37 1.79
C VAL A 31 -20.60 -6.85 1.42
N LEU A 32 -20.11 -7.15 0.23
CA LEU A 32 -19.99 -8.51 -0.31
C LEU A 32 -18.53 -8.84 -0.60
N GLU A 33 -18.00 -9.85 0.07
CA GLU A 33 -16.64 -10.35 -0.09
C GLU A 33 -16.65 -11.78 -0.63
N ARG A 34 -15.81 -12.03 -1.66
CA ARG A 34 -15.73 -13.35 -2.28
C ARG A 34 -14.98 -14.39 -1.43
N ASN A 35 -13.94 -13.94 -0.71
CA ASN A 35 -13.14 -14.78 0.17
C ASN A 35 -13.90 -15.10 1.47
N ASP A 36 -13.34 -15.99 2.27
CA ASP A 36 -13.87 -16.36 3.59
C ASP A 36 -13.40 -15.41 4.72
N TRP A 37 -12.63 -14.36 4.37
CA TRP A 37 -12.18 -13.30 5.28
C TRP A 37 -12.46 -11.91 4.72
N PHE A 38 -12.60 -10.92 5.61
CA PHE A 38 -12.66 -9.51 5.25
C PHE A 38 -11.28 -8.85 5.27
N GLY A 39 -11.12 -7.70 4.59
CA GLY A 39 -9.94 -6.84 4.69
C GLY A 39 -9.04 -6.84 3.45
N GLY A 40 -9.21 -7.78 2.52
CA GLY A 40 -8.37 -7.85 1.31
C GLY A 40 -6.89 -8.08 1.67
N CYS A 41 -6.04 -7.05 1.56
CA CYS A 41 -4.61 -7.14 1.87
C CYS A 41 -4.26 -6.87 3.35
N ILE A 42 -5.22 -6.78 4.25
CA ILE A 42 -5.01 -6.70 5.71
C ILE A 42 -5.52 -7.98 6.41
N ARG A 43 -4.97 -9.12 6.03
CA ARG A 43 -5.29 -10.41 6.59
C ARG A 43 -4.23 -10.81 7.62
N THR A 44 -4.65 -11.10 8.86
CA THR A 44 -3.81 -11.74 9.89
C THR A 44 -4.22 -13.19 10.06
N ALA A 45 -3.27 -14.12 10.06
CA ALA A 45 -3.54 -15.56 10.21
C ALA A 45 -2.33 -16.32 10.71
N GLU A 46 -2.58 -17.47 11.35
CA GLU A 46 -1.57 -18.45 11.75
C GLU A 46 -1.17 -19.31 10.55
N ILE A 47 -0.38 -18.75 9.63
CA ILE A 47 0.01 -19.43 8.38
C ILE A 47 1.25 -20.30 8.51
N THR A 48 1.99 -20.20 9.61
CA THR A 48 3.12 -21.05 9.96
C THR A 48 2.69 -22.05 11.05
N ARG A 49 2.90 -21.73 12.30
CA ARG A 49 2.57 -22.57 13.44
C ARG A 49 1.46 -21.97 14.30
N PRO A 50 0.69 -22.81 15.01
CA PRO A 50 -0.27 -22.32 15.99
C PRO A 50 0.35 -21.35 16.99
N GLY A 51 -0.34 -20.24 17.27
CA GLY A 51 0.12 -19.18 18.16
C GLY A 51 1.04 -18.14 17.50
N PHE A 52 1.37 -18.27 16.20
CA PHE A 52 2.14 -17.26 15.46
C PHE A 52 1.23 -16.52 14.47
N GLU A 53 0.82 -15.33 14.81
CA GLU A 53 -0.08 -14.49 14.01
C GLU A 53 0.70 -13.61 13.02
N HIS A 54 0.62 -13.96 11.74
CA HIS A 54 1.28 -13.23 10.65
C HIS A 54 0.31 -12.31 9.92
N ASP A 55 0.75 -11.10 9.58
CA ASP A 55 0.10 -10.33 8.53
C ASP A 55 0.51 -10.88 7.17
N VAL A 56 -0.43 -11.58 6.53
CA VAL A 56 -0.15 -12.38 5.32
C VAL A 56 0.30 -11.52 4.14
N PHE A 57 -0.16 -10.26 4.07
CA PHE A 57 0.20 -9.31 3.02
C PHE A 57 0.84 -8.06 3.63
N SER A 58 0.06 -7.09 4.11
CA SER A 58 0.56 -5.84 4.66
C SER A 58 0.36 -5.77 6.17
N ALA A 59 1.38 -5.30 6.90
CA ALA A 59 1.40 -5.22 8.36
C ALA A 59 1.29 -3.77 8.89
N TRP A 60 1.88 -2.78 8.21
CA TRP A 60 1.96 -1.40 8.68
C TRP A 60 0.92 -0.50 8.03
N HIS A 61 0.30 0.38 8.82
CA HIS A 61 -0.82 1.21 8.42
C HIS A 61 -0.58 2.72 8.52
N PRO A 62 0.61 3.28 8.20
CA PRO A 62 0.86 4.71 8.34
C PRO A 62 -0.09 5.55 7.48
N LEU A 63 -0.47 5.07 6.29
CA LEU A 63 -1.40 5.78 5.41
C LEU A 63 -2.87 5.67 5.84
N TRP A 64 -3.24 4.70 6.67
CA TRP A 64 -4.55 4.70 7.32
C TRP A 64 -4.61 5.76 8.41
N VAL A 65 -3.64 5.75 9.34
CA VAL A 65 -3.58 6.69 10.48
C VAL A 65 -3.43 8.13 9.99
N GLY A 66 -2.63 8.38 8.95
CA GLY A 66 -2.48 9.70 8.31
C GLY A 66 -3.51 9.97 7.21
N GLY A 67 -4.44 9.07 6.93
CA GLY A 67 -5.36 9.14 5.80
C GLY A 67 -6.68 9.88 6.09
N PRO A 68 -7.44 10.24 5.05
CA PRO A 68 -8.63 11.06 5.19
C PRO A 68 -9.84 10.34 5.82
N ALA A 69 -9.84 9.01 5.87
CA ALA A 69 -10.90 8.22 6.48
C ALA A 69 -10.76 8.14 8.02
N HIS A 70 -9.52 8.00 8.49
CA HIS A 70 -9.22 7.76 9.90
C HIS A 70 -9.82 8.81 10.84
N PRO A 71 -9.59 10.13 10.70
CA PRO A 71 -10.11 11.12 11.64
C PRO A 71 -11.64 11.20 11.66
N GLN A 72 -12.31 10.63 10.67
CA GLN A 72 -13.78 10.58 10.63
C GLN A 72 -14.34 9.34 11.34
N LEU A 73 -13.52 8.31 11.57
CA LEU A 73 -13.93 7.00 12.10
C LEU A 73 -13.17 6.59 13.37
N GLU A 74 -12.13 7.32 13.76
CA GLU A 74 -11.21 6.96 14.85
C GLU A 74 -11.93 6.58 16.15
N ASP A 75 -12.77 7.47 16.68
CA ASP A 75 -13.52 7.23 17.91
C ASP A 75 -14.48 6.04 17.79
N ASP A 76 -15.10 5.87 16.61
CA ASP A 76 -16.01 4.78 16.33
C ASP A 76 -15.27 3.43 16.33
N LEU A 77 -14.13 3.36 15.65
CA LEU A 77 -13.34 2.15 15.55
C LEU A 77 -12.63 1.78 16.86
N ALA A 78 -12.22 2.78 17.65
CA ALA A 78 -11.67 2.56 18.99
C ALA A 78 -12.70 1.89 19.92
N ARG A 79 -13.99 2.26 19.84
CA ARG A 79 -15.05 1.57 20.58
C ARG A 79 -15.23 0.11 20.16
N HIS A 80 -14.79 -0.25 18.95
CA HIS A 80 -14.76 -1.62 18.45
C HIS A 80 -13.40 -2.32 18.64
N GLY A 81 -12.56 -1.77 19.53
CA GLY A 81 -11.31 -2.40 19.98
C GLY A 81 -10.13 -2.20 19.04
N LEU A 82 -10.19 -1.25 18.09
CA LEU A 82 -9.03 -0.91 17.26
C LEU A 82 -8.09 -0.03 18.09
N GLU A 83 -6.89 -0.54 18.30
CA GLU A 83 -5.79 0.15 18.96
C GLU A 83 -4.54 0.09 18.09
N TYR A 84 -3.79 1.19 18.00
CA TYR A 84 -2.52 1.27 17.28
C TYR A 84 -1.36 1.45 18.22
N VAL A 85 -0.27 0.74 17.96
CA VAL A 85 1.04 0.93 18.59
C VAL A 85 2.06 1.40 17.56
N ASN A 86 3.10 2.08 18.03
CA ASN A 86 4.12 2.69 17.17
C ASN A 86 5.52 2.55 17.81
N THR A 87 6.57 2.93 17.06
CA THR A 87 7.96 2.88 17.52
C THR A 87 8.71 4.16 17.20
N ASP A 88 9.77 4.45 17.97
CA ASP A 88 10.70 5.55 17.70
C ASP A 88 11.78 5.18 16.67
N VAL A 89 11.88 3.88 16.31
CA VAL A 89 12.79 3.35 15.29
C VAL A 89 11.97 2.75 14.14
N PRO A 90 11.32 3.58 13.31
CA PRO A 90 10.41 3.09 12.27
C PRO A 90 11.14 2.29 11.18
N THR A 91 12.37 2.69 10.81
CA THR A 91 13.10 1.97 9.76
C THR A 91 14.61 2.10 9.87
N ALA A 92 15.28 1.07 9.37
CA ALA A 92 16.72 1.01 9.23
C ALA A 92 17.13 0.34 7.91
N THR A 93 18.38 0.48 7.54
CA THR A 93 19.03 -0.35 6.51
C THR A 93 20.28 -1.00 7.11
N ALA A 94 20.42 -2.31 6.91
CA ALA A 94 21.63 -3.05 7.19
C ALA A 94 22.38 -3.29 5.86
N PHE A 95 23.66 -2.85 5.83
CA PHE A 95 24.52 -2.94 4.64
C PHE A 95 25.38 -4.21 4.67
N PRO A 96 25.85 -4.68 3.49
CA PRO A 96 26.69 -5.88 3.41
C PRO A 96 28.03 -5.78 4.16
N ASP A 97 28.52 -4.57 4.44
CA ASP A 97 29.75 -4.32 5.20
C ASP A 97 29.55 -4.36 6.73
N GLY A 98 28.35 -4.69 7.20
CA GLY A 98 27.98 -4.73 8.61
C GLY A 98 27.61 -3.36 9.21
N SER A 99 27.71 -2.28 8.44
CA SER A 99 27.21 -0.96 8.87
C SER A 99 25.69 -0.86 8.73
N SER A 100 25.10 0.14 9.38
CA SER A 100 23.67 0.41 9.31
C SER A 100 23.39 1.91 9.23
N ALA A 101 22.19 2.26 8.80
CA ALA A 101 21.64 3.61 8.81
C ALA A 101 20.19 3.58 9.24
N PHE A 102 19.72 4.66 9.85
CA PHE A 102 18.39 4.76 10.44
C PHE A 102 17.65 6.01 9.94
N LEU A 103 16.36 5.89 9.79
CA LEU A 103 15.44 7.03 9.73
C LEU A 103 14.54 6.92 10.97
N LEU A 104 14.66 7.88 11.87
CA LEU A 104 14.04 7.90 13.18
C LEU A 104 12.88 8.91 13.20
N ARG A 105 12.13 8.94 14.31
CA ARG A 105 11.08 9.96 14.52
C ARG A 105 11.61 11.30 15.02
N ASP A 106 12.86 11.35 15.47
CA ASP A 106 13.49 12.57 15.96
C ASP A 106 14.34 13.25 14.87
N ALA A 107 14.00 14.49 14.52
CA ALA A 107 14.64 15.24 13.46
C ALA A 107 16.13 15.54 13.73
N GLU A 108 16.53 15.79 15.01
CA GLU A 108 17.94 16.00 15.36
C GLU A 108 18.76 14.72 15.20
N SER A 109 18.18 13.59 15.59
CA SER A 109 18.80 12.27 15.40
C SER A 109 18.95 11.96 13.91
N ASN A 110 17.94 12.28 13.10
CA ASN A 110 18.04 12.13 11.64
C ASN A 110 19.12 13.01 11.02
N ALA A 111 19.37 14.22 11.52
CA ALA A 111 20.48 15.04 11.06
C ALA A 111 21.86 14.40 11.38
N ARG A 112 21.97 13.63 12.46
CA ARG A 112 23.18 12.86 12.80
C ARG A 112 23.33 11.59 11.95
N GLU A 113 22.23 10.89 11.68
CA GLU A 113 22.22 9.63 10.91
C GLU A 113 22.38 9.85 9.39
N LEU A 114 21.62 10.81 8.83
CA LEU A 114 21.52 11.04 7.39
C LEU A 114 22.48 12.11 6.88
N GLY A 115 22.85 13.07 7.73
CA GLY A 115 23.70 14.21 7.38
C GLY A 115 23.08 15.55 7.75
N THR A 116 23.93 16.57 7.82
CA THR A 116 23.55 17.95 8.17
C THR A 116 22.60 18.60 7.15
N GLU A 117 22.38 17.95 6.03
CA GLU A 117 21.46 18.36 4.95
C GLU A 117 20.00 18.08 5.31
N TRP A 118 19.71 17.13 6.22
CA TRP A 118 18.34 16.71 6.55
C TRP A 118 17.42 17.86 7.01
N PRO A 119 17.82 18.78 7.91
CA PRO A 119 17.01 19.95 8.26
C PRO A 119 16.60 20.80 7.05
N GLY A 120 17.51 20.97 6.09
CA GLY A 120 17.21 21.68 4.84
C GLY A 120 16.16 20.98 3.97
N VAL A 121 16.13 19.63 3.99
CA VAL A 121 15.08 18.84 3.33
C VAL A 121 13.72 19.13 3.96
N LEU A 122 13.64 19.12 5.29
CA LEU A 122 12.41 19.43 6.01
C LEU A 122 11.94 20.87 5.73
N GLU A 123 12.85 21.84 5.81
CA GLU A 123 12.56 23.24 5.54
C GLU A 123 12.04 23.47 4.11
N SER A 124 12.58 22.77 3.13
CA SER A 124 12.13 22.85 1.73
C SER A 124 10.82 22.12 1.47
N PHE A 125 10.54 21.05 2.20
CA PHE A 125 9.34 20.21 2.03
C PHE A 125 8.10 20.81 2.69
N PHE A 126 8.18 21.28 3.94
CA PHE A 126 7.02 21.73 4.71
C PHE A 126 6.18 22.83 4.02
N PRO A 127 6.74 23.80 3.28
CA PRO A 127 5.93 24.74 2.52
C PRO A 127 5.00 24.09 1.48
N THR A 128 5.31 22.88 1.01
CA THR A 128 4.51 22.11 0.03
C THR A 128 3.82 20.89 0.64
N ALA A 129 4.01 20.62 1.92
CA ALA A 129 3.42 19.45 2.62
C ALA A 129 1.89 19.41 2.49
N ASP A 130 1.21 20.55 2.61
CA ASP A 130 -0.25 20.64 2.40
C ASP A 130 -0.66 20.16 0.99
N PHE A 131 0.23 20.33 0.00
CA PHE A 131 -0.01 19.79 -1.34
C PHE A 131 0.17 18.26 -1.35
N ALA A 132 1.30 17.76 -0.83
CA ALA A 132 1.60 16.34 -0.80
C ALA A 132 0.49 15.52 -0.14
N PHE A 133 0.08 15.94 1.06
CA PHE A 133 -0.95 15.23 1.84
C PHE A 133 -2.38 15.63 1.42
N GLY A 134 -2.61 16.89 1.04
CA GLY A 134 -3.91 17.36 0.57
C GLY A 134 -4.36 16.72 -0.74
N VAL A 135 -3.43 16.34 -1.60
CA VAL A 135 -3.72 15.60 -2.83
C VAL A 135 -4.38 14.26 -2.54
N LEU A 136 -3.99 13.58 -1.45
CA LEU A 136 -4.54 12.27 -1.06
C LEU A 136 -6.03 12.34 -0.68
N GLY A 137 -6.49 13.48 -0.19
CA GLY A 137 -7.89 13.72 0.21
C GLY A 137 -8.70 14.56 -0.80
N THR A 138 -8.19 14.80 -2.01
CA THR A 138 -8.84 15.67 -2.99
C THR A 138 -9.12 14.92 -4.30
N GLU A 139 -10.38 14.86 -4.73
CA GLU A 139 -10.71 14.39 -6.08
C GLU A 139 -10.17 15.36 -7.13
N LEU A 140 -9.15 14.92 -7.88
CA LEU A 140 -8.39 15.81 -8.79
C LEU A 140 -9.23 16.29 -9.97
N TRP A 141 -10.11 15.44 -10.52
CA TRP A 141 -11.02 15.79 -11.61
C TRP A 141 -12.34 16.37 -11.10
N SER A 142 -12.25 17.35 -10.22
CA SER A 142 -13.41 18.02 -9.63
C SER A 142 -13.19 19.54 -9.52
N LYS A 143 -14.27 20.29 -9.20
CA LYS A 143 -14.16 21.72 -8.84
C LYS A 143 -13.24 21.94 -7.63
N HIS A 144 -13.18 20.98 -6.69
CA HIS A 144 -12.28 21.03 -5.54
C HIS A 144 -10.82 20.86 -5.95
N GLY A 145 -10.53 19.92 -6.86
CA GLY A 145 -9.19 19.75 -7.45
C GLY A 145 -8.72 20.98 -8.22
N ALA A 146 -9.58 21.57 -9.05
CA ALA A 146 -9.26 22.81 -9.74
C ALA A 146 -8.98 23.98 -8.77
N SER A 147 -9.80 24.11 -7.71
CA SER A 147 -9.59 25.11 -6.66
C SER A 147 -8.30 24.85 -5.87
N PHE A 148 -7.97 23.59 -5.61
CA PHE A 148 -6.75 23.17 -4.95
C PHE A 148 -5.51 23.56 -5.77
N GLY A 149 -5.48 23.23 -7.05
CA GLY A 149 -4.41 23.64 -7.96
C GLY A 149 -4.26 25.16 -8.07
N LEU A 150 -5.37 25.90 -8.11
CA LEU A 150 -5.34 27.37 -8.15
C LEU A 150 -4.79 27.99 -6.85
N ARG A 151 -5.12 27.41 -5.68
CA ARG A 151 -4.53 27.85 -4.40
C ARG A 151 -3.03 27.63 -4.38
N LEU A 152 -2.56 26.46 -4.85
CA LEU A 152 -1.14 26.16 -4.96
C LEU A 152 -0.43 27.18 -5.86
N LEU A 153 -0.94 27.44 -7.07
CA LEU A 153 -0.38 28.42 -7.99
C LEU A 153 -0.30 29.83 -7.39
N ARG A 154 -1.33 30.24 -6.65
CA ARG A 154 -1.34 31.55 -5.97
C ARG A 154 -0.32 31.62 -4.84
N ARG A 155 -0.14 30.53 -4.08
CA ARG A 155 0.81 30.45 -2.97
C ARG A 155 2.26 30.48 -3.45
N LEU A 156 2.58 29.71 -4.48
CA LEU A 156 3.93 29.55 -5.01
C LEU A 156 4.33 30.68 -6.00
N GLY A 157 3.35 31.36 -6.59
CA GLY A 157 3.60 32.24 -7.73
C GLY A 157 4.00 31.46 -8.99
N ARG A 158 4.32 32.17 -10.09
CA ARG A 158 4.62 31.53 -11.39
C ARG A 158 5.94 30.75 -11.36
N GLU A 159 6.98 31.36 -10.79
CA GLU A 159 8.33 30.77 -10.71
C GLU A 159 8.33 29.57 -9.76
N GLY A 160 7.83 29.74 -8.53
CA GLY A 160 7.75 28.63 -7.58
C GLY A 160 6.89 27.47 -8.06
N ALA A 161 5.80 27.75 -8.80
CA ALA A 161 4.98 26.69 -9.41
C ALA A 161 5.73 25.91 -10.51
N ARG A 162 6.55 26.62 -11.32
CA ARG A 162 7.41 25.99 -12.33
C ARG A 162 8.48 25.13 -11.66
N ASP A 163 9.13 25.66 -10.63
CA ASP A 163 10.21 24.96 -9.94
C ASP A 163 9.67 23.74 -9.18
N PHE A 164 8.52 23.85 -8.54
CA PHE A 164 7.82 22.73 -7.93
C PHE A 164 7.41 21.66 -8.95
N ALA A 165 6.89 22.06 -10.12
CA ALA A 165 6.60 21.11 -11.19
C ALA A 165 7.87 20.39 -11.69
N GLY A 166 9.01 21.07 -11.71
CA GLY A 166 10.31 20.45 -11.99
C GLY A 166 10.69 19.41 -10.92
N GLN A 167 10.54 19.75 -9.65
CA GLN A 167 10.81 18.83 -8.53
C GLN A 167 9.95 17.57 -8.60
N LEU A 168 8.69 17.67 -9.02
CA LEU A 168 7.81 16.52 -9.21
C LEU A 168 8.29 15.53 -10.28
N LEU A 169 9.25 15.90 -11.12
CA LEU A 169 9.78 15.04 -12.20
C LEU A 169 11.13 14.41 -11.86
N VAL A 170 11.82 14.91 -10.82
CA VAL A 170 13.15 14.44 -10.42
C VAL A 170 13.11 12.98 -9.99
N SER A 171 14.13 12.21 -10.36
CA SER A 171 14.32 10.85 -9.88
C SER A 171 14.80 10.83 -8.42
N ALA A 172 14.58 9.73 -7.70
CA ALA A 172 15.13 9.59 -6.35
C ALA A 172 16.66 9.55 -6.38
N ARG A 173 17.27 8.96 -7.43
CA ARG A 173 18.71 8.99 -7.62
C ARG A 173 19.21 10.44 -7.66
N ASP A 174 18.70 11.25 -8.57
CA ASP A 174 19.15 12.64 -8.73
C ASP A 174 18.94 13.45 -7.45
N TRP A 175 17.77 13.27 -6.80
CA TRP A 175 17.49 13.92 -5.53
C TRP A 175 18.47 13.52 -4.43
N LEU A 176 18.73 12.23 -4.23
CA LEU A 176 19.63 11.72 -3.20
C LEU A 176 21.07 12.17 -3.43
N GLU A 177 21.59 12.01 -4.65
CA GLU A 177 22.97 12.35 -5.00
C GLU A 177 23.23 13.87 -4.96
N THR A 178 22.22 14.69 -5.25
CA THR A 178 22.36 16.16 -5.18
C THR A 178 22.12 16.71 -3.78
N THR A 179 21.40 16.00 -2.92
CA THR A 179 21.01 16.49 -1.59
C THR A 179 21.98 16.02 -0.51
N PHE A 180 22.39 14.74 -0.53
CA PHE A 180 23.18 14.13 0.55
C PHE A 180 24.57 13.72 0.09
N ALA A 181 25.57 14.10 0.86
CA ALA A 181 26.94 13.60 0.66
C ALA A 181 27.13 12.17 1.18
N SER A 182 26.26 11.70 2.09
CA SER A 182 26.38 10.41 2.77
C SER A 182 25.77 9.26 1.97
N PRO A 183 26.56 8.23 1.56
CA PRO A 183 25.99 7.01 0.97
C PRO A 183 25.01 6.26 1.90
N LYS A 184 25.13 6.44 3.22
CA LYS A 184 24.20 5.87 4.20
C LYS A 184 22.81 6.49 4.09
N ALA A 185 22.72 7.82 3.87
CA ALA A 185 21.45 8.48 3.60
C ALA A 185 20.81 7.95 2.32
N HIS A 186 21.61 7.78 1.25
CA HIS A 186 21.12 7.15 0.02
C HIS A 186 20.58 5.74 0.29
N GLY A 187 21.30 4.93 1.04
CA GLY A 187 20.95 3.53 1.29
C GLY A 187 19.72 3.33 2.18
N VAL A 188 19.41 4.26 3.11
CA VAL A 188 18.21 4.16 3.95
C VAL A 188 16.97 4.76 3.29
N LEU A 189 17.14 5.74 2.40
CA LEU A 189 16.02 6.43 1.75
C LEU A 189 15.61 5.79 0.42
N ALA A 190 16.56 5.26 -0.37
CA ALA A 190 16.29 4.67 -1.68
C ALA A 190 15.30 3.48 -1.65
N PRO A 191 15.38 2.52 -0.71
CA PRO A 191 14.45 1.39 -0.66
C PRO A 191 12.99 1.81 -0.50
N TRP A 192 12.73 2.94 0.15
CA TRP A 192 11.38 3.44 0.36
C TRP A 192 10.64 3.82 -0.92
N VAL A 193 11.37 4.10 -2.00
CA VAL A 193 10.78 4.34 -3.32
C VAL A 193 10.03 3.11 -3.83
N LEU A 194 10.52 1.91 -3.51
CA LEU A 194 9.87 0.66 -3.90
C LEU A 194 8.46 0.54 -3.34
N HIS A 195 8.21 1.07 -2.13
CA HIS A 195 6.89 1.10 -1.50
C HIS A 195 5.86 1.99 -2.23
N THR A 196 6.30 2.74 -3.24
CA THR A 196 5.42 3.45 -4.18
C THR A 196 5.21 2.71 -5.50
N GLY A 197 5.84 1.54 -5.69
CA GLY A 197 5.85 0.82 -6.97
C GLY A 197 6.79 1.43 -8.02
N LEU A 198 7.55 2.50 -7.67
CA LEU A 198 8.57 3.10 -8.54
C LEU A 198 9.95 2.51 -8.25
N GLY A 199 10.88 2.73 -9.16
CA GLY A 199 12.30 2.51 -8.92
C GLY A 199 13.03 3.85 -8.69
N PRO A 200 14.26 3.83 -8.16
CA PRO A 200 14.99 5.07 -7.83
C PRO A 200 15.34 5.93 -9.06
N ASP A 201 15.39 5.36 -10.25
CA ASP A 201 15.68 6.06 -11.51
C ASP A 201 14.40 6.53 -12.24
N ALA A 202 13.21 6.22 -11.68
CA ALA A 202 11.96 6.62 -12.29
C ALA A 202 11.66 8.11 -12.06
N ALA A 203 11.05 8.75 -13.05
CA ALA A 203 10.53 10.11 -12.89
C ALA A 203 9.51 10.16 -11.75
N ALA A 204 9.47 11.25 -10.99
CA ALA A 204 8.66 11.50 -9.81
C ALA A 204 9.07 10.71 -8.55
N SER A 205 9.99 9.77 -8.63
CA SER A 205 10.40 8.98 -7.47
C SER A 205 11.11 9.82 -6.39
N GLY A 206 11.79 10.90 -6.77
CA GLY A 206 12.47 11.81 -5.84
C GLY A 206 11.51 12.53 -4.89
N TYR A 207 10.43 13.07 -5.43
CA TYR A 207 9.41 13.71 -4.59
C TYR A 207 8.69 12.68 -3.70
N MET A 208 8.38 11.49 -4.24
CA MET A 208 7.78 10.41 -3.45
C MET A 208 8.70 9.93 -2.32
N ALA A 209 10.02 9.85 -2.55
CA ALA A 209 10.99 9.54 -1.51
C ALA A 209 10.96 10.56 -0.36
N GLN A 210 10.88 11.86 -0.70
CA GLN A 210 10.75 12.93 0.30
C GLN A 210 9.46 12.80 1.10
N VAL A 211 8.31 12.62 0.42
CA VAL A 211 7.00 12.45 1.06
C VAL A 211 7.03 11.29 2.06
N ILE A 212 7.58 10.14 1.65
CA ILE A 212 7.64 8.96 2.52
C ILE A 212 8.61 9.19 3.68
N ALA A 213 9.80 9.74 3.43
CA ALA A 213 10.78 9.98 4.47
C ALA A 213 10.23 10.91 5.57
N VAL A 214 9.56 12.00 5.17
CA VAL A 214 8.90 12.91 6.11
C VAL A 214 7.73 12.23 6.81
N ALA A 215 6.90 11.47 6.08
CA ALA A 215 5.77 10.74 6.69
C ALA A 215 6.23 9.70 7.72
N VAL A 216 7.35 9.00 7.47
CA VAL A 216 7.95 8.03 8.40
C VAL A 216 8.52 8.74 9.64
N GLN A 217 9.18 9.89 9.48
CA GLN A 217 9.65 10.68 10.62
C GLN A 217 8.47 11.18 11.48
N GLU A 218 7.47 11.80 10.88
CA GLU A 218 6.36 12.42 11.62
C GLU A 218 5.37 11.38 12.16
N GLY A 219 5.00 10.40 11.33
CA GLY A 219 3.96 9.42 11.63
C GLY A 219 4.47 8.09 12.21
N GLY A 220 5.75 7.76 11.98
CA GLY A 220 6.28 6.45 12.33
C GLY A 220 5.72 5.32 11.47
N MET A 221 5.69 4.12 12.05
CA MET A 221 5.22 2.90 11.39
C MET A 221 4.19 2.18 12.27
N PRO A 222 2.99 2.76 12.46
CA PRO A 222 1.97 2.19 13.33
C PRO A 222 1.43 0.86 12.80
N ILE A 223 1.17 -0.07 13.74
CA ILE A 223 0.48 -1.34 13.50
C ILE A 223 -0.72 -1.50 14.44
N PRO A 224 -1.80 -2.18 14.03
CA PRO A 224 -2.88 -2.53 14.96
C PRO A 224 -2.41 -3.63 15.93
N VAL A 225 -2.78 -3.50 17.19
CA VAL A 225 -2.57 -4.56 18.19
C VAL A 225 -3.39 -5.80 17.80
N GLY A 226 -2.74 -6.96 17.73
CA GLY A 226 -3.35 -8.22 17.27
C GLY A 226 -3.43 -8.35 15.75
N GLY A 227 -2.69 -7.52 14.99
CA GLY A 227 -2.52 -7.64 13.53
C GLY A 227 -3.41 -6.76 12.69
N GLY A 228 -3.05 -6.64 11.39
CA GLY A 228 -3.71 -5.78 10.42
C GLY A 228 -5.20 -6.03 10.25
N ALA A 229 -5.65 -7.29 10.41
CA ALA A 229 -7.06 -7.67 10.33
C ALA A 229 -7.96 -6.93 11.33
N ARG A 230 -7.41 -6.45 12.46
CA ARG A 230 -8.18 -5.68 13.46
C ARG A 230 -8.83 -4.42 12.90
N LEU A 231 -8.19 -3.79 11.91
CA LEU A 231 -8.81 -2.67 11.20
C LEU A 231 -10.06 -3.12 10.42
N ALA A 232 -9.99 -4.25 9.72
CA ALA A 232 -11.15 -4.78 9.00
C ALA A 232 -12.26 -5.20 9.96
N ASP A 233 -11.91 -5.89 11.06
CA ASP A 233 -12.85 -6.32 12.09
C ASP A 233 -13.61 -5.14 12.69
N ALA A 234 -12.91 -4.07 13.07
CA ALA A 234 -13.52 -2.87 13.63
C ALA A 234 -14.44 -2.15 12.62
N LEU A 235 -14.01 -2.04 11.34
CA LEU A 235 -14.84 -1.46 10.29
C LEU A 235 -16.12 -2.28 10.05
N ILE A 236 -16.00 -3.61 10.01
CA ILE A 236 -17.16 -4.52 9.85
C ILE A 236 -18.10 -4.44 11.05
N ALA A 237 -17.54 -4.44 12.28
CA ALA A 237 -18.33 -4.32 13.50
C ALA A 237 -19.11 -3.00 13.52
N TYR A 238 -18.45 -1.89 13.17
CA TYR A 238 -19.08 -0.59 13.07
C TYR A 238 -20.18 -0.54 11.99
N ILE A 239 -19.91 -1.06 10.77
CA ILE A 239 -20.93 -1.10 9.71
C ILE A 239 -22.15 -1.88 10.16
N ARG A 240 -21.96 -3.02 10.85
CA ARG A 240 -23.07 -3.83 11.41
C ARG A 240 -23.82 -3.11 12.53
N GLU A 241 -23.12 -2.39 13.41
CA GLU A 241 -23.75 -1.55 14.45
C GLU A 241 -24.69 -0.50 13.82
N GLN A 242 -24.30 0.06 12.67
CA GLN A 242 -25.15 1.00 11.92
C GLN A 242 -26.28 0.32 11.11
N GLY A 243 -26.46 -1.00 11.24
CA GLY A 243 -27.50 -1.78 10.56
C GLY A 243 -27.08 -2.32 9.19
N GLY A 244 -25.83 -2.16 8.78
CA GLY A 244 -25.31 -2.69 7.51
C GLY A 244 -25.14 -4.21 7.50
N ARG A 245 -25.22 -4.81 6.32
CA ARG A 245 -24.98 -6.23 6.07
C ARG A 245 -23.56 -6.43 5.55
N CYS A 246 -22.82 -7.40 6.09
CA CYS A 246 -21.46 -7.75 5.64
C CYS A 246 -21.35 -9.27 5.53
N GLU A 247 -20.99 -9.78 4.33
CA GLU A 247 -20.94 -11.21 4.02
C GLU A 247 -19.63 -11.60 3.36
N THR A 248 -19.05 -12.70 3.81
CA THR A 248 -17.96 -13.44 3.16
C THR A 248 -18.50 -14.60 2.32
N GLY A 249 -17.68 -15.15 1.41
CA GLY A 249 -18.12 -16.21 0.50
C GLY A 249 -19.16 -15.74 -0.54
N ALA A 250 -19.42 -14.44 -0.62
CA ALA A 250 -20.40 -13.82 -1.52
C ALA A 250 -19.72 -13.33 -2.82
N HIS A 251 -19.46 -14.25 -3.74
CA HIS A 251 -18.83 -13.92 -5.02
C HIS A 251 -19.79 -13.19 -5.95
N VAL A 252 -19.56 -11.90 -6.15
CA VAL A 252 -20.29 -11.11 -7.15
C VAL A 252 -19.81 -11.48 -8.55
N GLU A 253 -20.71 -12.00 -9.36
CA GLU A 253 -20.41 -12.43 -10.75
C GLU A 253 -20.67 -11.31 -11.77
N ARG A 254 -21.57 -10.39 -11.44
CA ARG A 254 -21.96 -9.30 -12.36
C ARG A 254 -22.40 -8.06 -11.61
N VAL A 255 -22.02 -6.91 -12.18
CA VAL A 255 -22.43 -5.58 -11.73
C VAL A 255 -23.19 -4.88 -12.86
N PHE A 256 -24.27 -4.18 -12.51
CA PHE A 256 -25.09 -3.42 -13.44
C PHE A 256 -25.66 -2.16 -12.76
N SER A 257 -26.27 -1.29 -13.54
CA SER A 257 -26.95 -0.11 -12.98
C SER A 257 -28.06 -0.53 -12.02
N GLY A 258 -27.89 -0.19 -10.73
CA GLY A 258 -28.87 -0.48 -9.67
C GLY A 258 -28.73 -1.82 -8.98
N GLY A 259 -27.62 -2.56 -9.15
CA GLY A 259 -27.42 -3.78 -8.38
C GLY A 259 -26.28 -4.69 -8.82
N VAL A 260 -26.23 -5.85 -8.17
CA VAL A 260 -25.25 -6.91 -8.43
C VAL A 260 -25.92 -8.28 -8.46
N ARG A 261 -25.24 -9.28 -9.05
CA ARG A 261 -25.66 -10.68 -9.03
C ARG A 261 -24.64 -11.55 -8.28
N VAL A 262 -25.15 -12.36 -7.37
CA VAL A 262 -24.42 -13.38 -6.61
C VAL A 262 -25.13 -14.72 -6.84
N GLY A 263 -24.55 -15.60 -7.64
CA GLY A 263 -25.22 -16.84 -8.07
C GLY A 263 -26.59 -16.57 -8.72
N SER A 264 -27.65 -17.13 -8.15
CA SER A 264 -29.03 -16.91 -8.60
C SER A 264 -29.70 -15.66 -8.00
N GLU A 265 -29.09 -15.03 -7.00
CA GLU A 265 -29.65 -13.88 -6.30
C GLU A 265 -29.26 -12.55 -6.96
N THR A 266 -30.20 -11.62 -7.00
CA THR A 266 -29.94 -10.22 -7.35
C THR A 266 -30.11 -9.36 -6.12
N ILE A 267 -29.07 -8.58 -5.78
CA ILE A 267 -29.07 -7.61 -4.69
C ILE A 267 -29.14 -6.21 -5.27
N GLY A 268 -30.19 -5.48 -4.93
CA GLY A 268 -30.46 -4.13 -5.46
C GLY A 268 -29.68 -3.05 -4.72
N ALA A 269 -29.28 -2.00 -5.45
CA ALA A 269 -28.63 -0.81 -4.93
C ALA A 269 -29.41 0.44 -5.39
N ARG A 270 -30.14 1.08 -4.47
CA ARG A 270 -30.99 2.25 -4.78
C ARG A 270 -30.16 3.46 -5.25
N ARG A 271 -28.94 3.63 -4.73
CA ARG A 271 -28.13 4.83 -4.94
C ARG A 271 -26.77 4.54 -5.57
N ALA A 272 -26.05 3.49 -5.12
CA ALA A 272 -24.71 3.22 -5.63
C ALA A 272 -24.32 1.74 -5.52
N VAL A 273 -23.56 1.26 -6.51
CA VAL A 273 -22.71 0.07 -6.42
C VAL A 273 -21.27 0.57 -6.38
N VAL A 274 -20.51 0.20 -5.35
CA VAL A 274 -19.10 0.61 -5.16
C VAL A 274 -18.21 -0.62 -5.33
N CYS A 275 -17.38 -0.65 -6.36
CA CYS A 275 -16.53 -1.78 -6.71
C CYS A 275 -15.10 -1.53 -6.23
N ASN A 276 -14.68 -2.26 -5.21
CA ASN A 276 -13.32 -2.22 -4.66
C ASN A 276 -12.46 -3.32 -5.31
N VAL A 277 -12.22 -3.15 -6.61
CA VAL A 277 -11.53 -4.12 -7.45
C VAL A 277 -10.57 -3.43 -8.43
N THR A 278 -9.72 -4.20 -9.12
CA THR A 278 -8.88 -3.66 -10.21
C THR A 278 -9.68 -3.42 -11.49
N PRO A 279 -9.17 -2.58 -12.43
CA PRO A 279 -9.82 -2.37 -13.73
C PRO A 279 -10.07 -3.66 -14.52
N THR A 280 -9.17 -4.63 -14.45
CA THR A 280 -9.35 -5.93 -15.09
C THR A 280 -10.59 -6.65 -14.60
N GLN A 281 -10.76 -6.72 -13.26
CA GLN A 281 -11.93 -7.33 -12.64
C GLN A 281 -13.20 -6.53 -12.94
N LEU A 282 -13.13 -5.20 -12.82
CA LEU A 282 -14.32 -4.35 -13.00
C LEU A 282 -14.86 -4.40 -14.42
N TYR A 283 -14.00 -4.08 -15.39
CA TYR A 283 -14.47 -3.90 -16.77
C TYR A 283 -14.53 -5.22 -17.55
N GLY A 284 -13.64 -6.18 -17.23
CA GLY A 284 -13.65 -7.51 -17.84
C GLY A 284 -14.73 -8.40 -17.26
N ASP A 285 -14.58 -8.75 -16.00
CA ASP A 285 -15.39 -9.79 -15.38
C ASP A 285 -16.76 -9.25 -14.93
N LEU A 286 -16.78 -8.18 -14.12
CA LEU A 286 -18.00 -7.73 -13.47
C LEU A 286 -18.95 -6.97 -14.41
N LEU A 287 -18.44 -6.14 -15.31
CA LEU A 287 -19.25 -5.40 -16.29
C LEU A 287 -19.38 -6.15 -17.64
N GLY A 288 -18.59 -7.22 -17.85
CA GLY A 288 -18.66 -8.06 -19.04
C GLY A 288 -18.25 -7.35 -20.34
N GLY A 289 -17.28 -6.44 -20.25
CA GLY A 289 -16.73 -5.67 -21.37
C GLY A 289 -15.25 -5.95 -21.61
N THR A 290 -14.60 -5.06 -22.36
CA THR A 290 -13.14 -5.06 -22.55
C THR A 290 -12.53 -4.09 -21.57
N PRO A 291 -11.58 -4.53 -20.71
CA PRO A 291 -10.85 -3.63 -19.83
C PRO A 291 -10.13 -2.54 -20.65
N PRO A 292 -10.09 -1.29 -20.16
CA PRO A 292 -9.26 -0.26 -20.78
C PRO A 292 -7.80 -0.68 -20.74
N PRO A 293 -6.93 -0.15 -21.61
CA PRO A 293 -5.49 -0.34 -21.50
C PRO A 293 -5.02 0.06 -20.10
N PHE A 294 -4.45 -0.91 -19.38
CA PHE A 294 -3.99 -0.72 -18.01
C PHE A 294 -2.77 -1.61 -17.76
N ARG A 295 -1.67 -1.03 -17.28
CA ARG A 295 -0.44 -1.75 -16.98
C ARG A 295 -0.36 -2.06 -15.51
N TYR A 296 -0.01 -3.30 -15.18
CA TYR A 296 0.37 -3.70 -13.83
C TYR A 296 1.87 -3.47 -13.61
N GLY A 297 2.25 -3.29 -12.36
CA GLY A 297 3.63 -3.04 -11.94
C GLY A 297 4.45 -4.32 -11.77
N ARG A 298 5.56 -4.20 -11.04
CA ARG A 298 6.36 -5.34 -10.60
C ARG A 298 5.58 -6.19 -9.61
N SER A 299 5.95 -7.46 -9.55
CA SER A 299 5.36 -8.42 -8.63
C SER A 299 6.03 -8.37 -7.25
N GLU A 300 5.34 -8.83 -6.25
CA GLU A 300 5.85 -9.08 -4.91
C GLU A 300 5.97 -10.57 -4.59
N MET A 301 6.81 -10.88 -3.61
CA MET A 301 6.87 -12.15 -2.90
C MET A 301 6.85 -11.86 -1.40
N GLN A 302 6.14 -12.69 -0.64
CA GLN A 302 6.10 -12.64 0.81
C GLN A 302 6.76 -13.90 1.39
N ILE A 303 7.56 -13.76 2.44
CA ILE A 303 8.14 -14.87 3.20
C ILE A 303 7.89 -14.62 4.68
N HIS A 304 7.37 -15.61 5.36
CA HIS A 304 7.04 -15.54 6.78
C HIS A 304 7.84 -16.57 7.57
N PHE A 305 8.45 -16.17 8.67
CA PHE A 305 9.16 -17.06 9.56
C PHE A 305 8.53 -17.06 10.95
N ALA A 306 8.27 -18.26 11.49
CA ALA A 306 8.11 -18.48 12.91
C ALA A 306 9.46 -18.89 13.49
N LEU A 307 9.92 -18.20 14.55
CA LEU A 307 11.21 -18.44 15.17
C LEU A 307 11.06 -18.94 16.60
N SER A 308 11.97 -19.83 17.03
CA SER A 308 12.03 -20.36 18.40
C SER A 308 12.49 -19.33 19.44
N GLU A 309 13.08 -18.22 18.98
CA GLU A 309 13.60 -17.12 19.78
C GLU A 309 13.62 -15.84 18.95
N PRO A 310 13.73 -14.63 19.54
CA PRO A 310 13.82 -13.39 18.79
C PRO A 310 15.02 -13.37 17.82
N PRO A 311 14.92 -12.62 16.69
CA PRO A 311 16.03 -12.50 15.75
C PRO A 311 17.22 -11.74 16.37
N GLU A 312 18.42 -12.29 16.22
CA GLU A 312 19.68 -11.69 16.67
C GLU A 312 20.39 -10.99 15.51
N TRP A 313 20.26 -9.66 15.44
CA TRP A 313 20.88 -8.86 14.39
C TRP A 313 22.41 -8.72 14.57
N GLU A 314 23.14 -8.75 13.47
CA GLU A 314 24.55 -8.36 13.42
C GLU A 314 24.70 -6.83 13.40
N GLY A 315 25.75 -6.31 14.03
CA GLY A 315 26.11 -4.90 14.01
C GLY A 315 25.39 -4.08 15.06
N ASP A 316 24.64 -3.07 14.65
CA ASP A 316 23.99 -2.11 15.55
C ASP A 316 22.78 -2.72 16.26
N GLU A 317 22.77 -2.71 17.61
CA GLU A 317 21.71 -3.28 18.43
C GLU A 317 20.32 -2.66 18.19
N ARG A 318 20.28 -1.41 17.65
CA ARG A 318 19.04 -0.72 17.30
C ARG A 318 18.28 -1.43 16.17
N LEU A 319 18.96 -2.25 15.36
CA LEU A 319 18.30 -3.06 14.32
C LEU A 319 17.22 -3.99 14.90
N GLY A 320 17.47 -4.55 16.10
CA GLY A 320 16.49 -5.39 16.82
C GLY A 320 15.27 -4.63 17.33
N ARG A 321 15.26 -3.29 17.27
CA ARG A 321 14.15 -2.42 17.67
C ARG A 321 13.43 -1.77 16.50
N ALA A 322 13.99 -1.87 15.29
CA ALA A 322 13.41 -1.28 14.09
C ALA A 322 12.14 -2.03 13.67
N ALA A 323 11.09 -1.30 13.31
CA ALA A 323 9.88 -1.92 12.76
C ALA A 323 10.18 -2.63 11.43
N ILE A 324 10.95 -1.98 10.58
CA ILE A 324 11.37 -2.49 9.27
C ILE A 324 12.87 -2.29 9.10
N VAL A 325 13.57 -3.33 8.66
CA VAL A 325 14.97 -3.29 8.23
C VAL A 325 15.07 -3.65 6.75
N HIS A 326 15.63 -2.75 5.94
CA HIS A 326 15.97 -3.07 4.55
C HIS A 326 17.36 -3.69 4.46
N LEU A 327 17.50 -4.77 3.69
CA LEU A 327 18.80 -5.35 3.35
C LEU A 327 19.09 -5.02 1.89
N THR A 328 20.06 -4.14 1.67
CA THR A 328 20.42 -3.69 0.32
C THR A 328 21.89 -3.20 0.29
N PRO A 329 22.59 -3.35 -0.86
CA PRO A 329 23.91 -2.74 -1.02
C PRO A 329 23.89 -1.22 -1.23
N GLY A 330 22.70 -0.57 -1.15
CA GLY A 330 22.51 0.86 -1.32
C GLY A 330 21.80 1.22 -2.62
N LEU A 331 21.83 2.51 -2.98
CA LEU A 331 21.07 3.08 -4.10
C LEU A 331 21.27 2.31 -5.42
N ASP A 332 22.52 2.02 -5.80
CA ASP A 332 22.84 1.29 -7.03
C ASP A 332 22.34 -0.15 -7.00
N GLY A 333 22.34 -0.78 -5.82
CA GLY A 333 21.80 -2.13 -5.64
C GLY A 333 20.30 -2.16 -5.86
N VAL A 334 19.56 -1.21 -5.29
CA VAL A 334 18.10 -1.06 -5.51
C VAL A 334 17.80 -0.83 -6.99
N SER A 335 18.53 0.10 -7.63
CA SER A 335 18.36 0.40 -9.06
C SER A 335 18.60 -0.84 -9.94
N ARG A 336 19.65 -1.60 -9.64
CA ARG A 336 19.97 -2.83 -10.38
C ARG A 336 18.87 -3.87 -10.23
N ALA A 337 18.41 -4.15 -9.02
CA ALA A 337 17.36 -5.12 -8.77
C ALA A 337 16.05 -4.76 -9.49
N VAL A 338 15.66 -3.48 -9.46
CA VAL A 338 14.52 -2.97 -10.24
C VAL A 338 14.70 -3.22 -11.74
N ASN A 339 15.86 -2.89 -12.30
CA ASN A 339 16.14 -3.09 -13.74
C ASN A 339 16.12 -4.58 -14.11
N GLU A 340 16.70 -5.45 -13.30
CA GLU A 340 16.67 -6.90 -13.49
C GLU A 340 15.22 -7.41 -13.53
N ALA A 341 14.39 -7.02 -12.56
CA ALA A 341 12.97 -7.40 -12.50
C ALA A 341 12.16 -6.90 -13.70
N GLU A 342 12.35 -5.65 -14.12
CA GLU A 342 11.65 -5.08 -15.28
C GLU A 342 12.05 -5.76 -16.60
N ARG A 343 13.23 -6.32 -16.68
CA ARG A 343 13.69 -7.15 -17.81
C ARG A 343 13.19 -8.60 -17.75
N GLY A 344 12.52 -8.97 -16.67
CA GLY A 344 12.00 -10.32 -16.44
C GLY A 344 13.00 -11.25 -15.76
N LEU A 345 14.05 -10.73 -15.12
CA LEU A 345 15.03 -11.54 -14.42
C LEU A 345 14.71 -11.58 -12.93
N LEU A 346 14.96 -12.72 -12.27
CA LEU A 346 15.05 -12.78 -10.82
C LEU A 346 16.28 -11.97 -10.38
N PRO A 347 16.13 -10.96 -9.54
CA PRO A 347 17.26 -10.16 -9.07
C PRO A 347 18.33 -11.02 -8.39
N ALA A 348 19.60 -10.79 -8.75
CA ALA A 348 20.71 -11.44 -8.10
C ALA A 348 20.83 -11.02 -6.63
N GLU A 349 20.57 -9.73 -6.37
CA GLU A 349 20.58 -9.12 -5.03
C GLU A 349 19.34 -8.24 -4.85
N ALA A 350 18.17 -8.87 -4.65
CA ALA A 350 16.93 -8.15 -4.38
C ALA A 350 17.05 -7.30 -3.10
N THR A 351 16.36 -6.18 -3.04
CA THR A 351 16.14 -5.46 -1.78
C THR A 351 15.20 -6.30 -0.90
N VAL A 352 15.65 -6.67 0.29
CA VAL A 352 14.84 -7.47 1.21
C VAL A 352 14.28 -6.56 2.29
N VAL A 353 12.97 -6.49 2.40
CA VAL A 353 12.28 -5.79 3.50
C VAL A 353 12.02 -6.79 4.61
N VAL A 354 12.63 -6.59 5.78
CA VAL A 354 12.46 -7.46 6.95
C VAL A 354 11.69 -6.71 8.03
N GLY A 355 10.45 -7.09 8.24
CA GLY A 355 9.59 -6.52 9.26
C GLY A 355 9.59 -7.30 10.56
N GLN A 356 9.51 -6.58 11.67
CA GLN A 356 9.58 -7.13 13.03
C GLN A 356 8.36 -6.67 13.85
N PRO A 357 7.14 -7.21 13.61
CA PRO A 357 5.94 -6.75 14.30
C PRO A 357 5.99 -6.94 15.81
N LEU A 358 6.73 -7.95 16.31
CA LEU A 358 6.85 -8.24 17.74
C LEU A 358 7.62 -7.19 18.52
N THR A 359 8.38 -6.31 17.87
CA THR A 359 9.03 -5.17 18.55
C THR A 359 8.01 -4.17 19.13
N MET A 360 6.80 -4.16 18.59
CA MET A 360 5.72 -3.27 18.97
C MET A 360 4.54 -4.01 19.59
N ASP A 361 4.23 -5.21 19.09
CA ASP A 361 3.11 -6.04 19.55
C ASP A 361 3.57 -7.48 19.85
N PRO A 362 4.06 -7.73 21.07
CA PRO A 362 4.54 -9.06 21.47
C PRO A 362 3.43 -10.11 21.59
N SER A 363 2.15 -9.71 21.56
CA SER A 363 1.03 -10.65 21.70
C SER A 363 0.87 -11.60 20.52
N ARG A 364 1.55 -11.34 19.40
CA ARG A 364 1.40 -12.06 18.12
C ARG A 364 2.18 -13.39 18.04
N ALA A 365 2.98 -13.70 19.05
CA ALA A 365 3.66 -14.99 19.17
C ALA A 365 3.73 -15.42 20.64
N PRO A 366 3.98 -16.72 20.93
CA PRO A 366 4.24 -17.16 22.29
C PRO A 366 5.46 -16.46 22.90
N GLU A 367 5.46 -16.26 24.21
CA GLU A 367 6.54 -15.58 24.93
C GLU A 367 7.93 -16.14 24.58
N GLY A 368 8.88 -15.28 24.32
CA GLY A 368 10.25 -15.63 23.95
C GLY A 368 10.42 -16.15 22.52
N LYS A 369 9.37 -16.13 21.70
CA LYS A 369 9.43 -16.51 20.28
C LYS A 369 9.64 -15.28 19.37
N GLY A 370 9.87 -15.54 18.08
CA GLY A 370 10.08 -14.51 17.06
C GLY A 370 9.20 -14.69 15.83
N ILE A 371 8.91 -13.57 15.17
CA ILE A 371 8.31 -13.54 13.83
C ILE A 371 9.17 -12.62 12.96
N LEU A 372 9.47 -13.05 11.74
CA LEU A 372 9.90 -12.16 10.67
C LEU A 372 8.88 -12.16 9.55
N TRP A 373 8.51 -10.97 9.13
CA TRP A 373 7.72 -10.67 7.95
C TRP A 373 8.66 -10.17 6.86
N VAL A 374 8.72 -10.83 5.71
CA VAL A 374 9.67 -10.49 4.65
C VAL A 374 8.93 -10.21 3.36
N GLN A 375 9.29 -9.10 2.71
CA GLN A 375 8.73 -8.68 1.44
C GLN A 375 9.82 -8.39 0.42
N LEU A 376 9.58 -8.81 -0.80
CA LEU A 376 10.36 -8.48 -2.00
C LEU A 376 9.47 -7.75 -2.98
N GLN A 377 9.90 -6.58 -3.45
CA GLN A 377 9.08 -5.68 -4.30
C GLN A 377 9.62 -5.55 -5.73
N GLU A 378 10.69 -6.26 -6.04
CA GLU A 378 11.35 -6.23 -7.35
C GLU A 378 11.33 -7.63 -7.97
N LEU A 379 10.15 -8.12 -8.35
CA LEU A 379 10.04 -9.41 -9.02
C LEU A 379 9.29 -9.31 -10.35
N PRO A 380 9.66 -10.12 -11.35
CA PRO A 380 8.90 -10.24 -12.57
C PRO A 380 7.69 -11.18 -12.38
N TRP A 381 6.59 -10.88 -13.06
CA TRP A 381 5.50 -11.85 -13.19
C TRP A 381 5.92 -13.07 -14.01
N GLN A 382 6.48 -12.83 -15.19
CA GLN A 382 7.05 -13.87 -16.04
C GLN A 382 8.56 -13.86 -15.93
N VAL A 383 9.11 -14.93 -15.40
CA VAL A 383 10.54 -15.08 -15.16
C VAL A 383 11.23 -15.54 -16.44
N LYS A 384 12.08 -14.70 -17.03
CA LYS A 384 12.84 -15.01 -18.26
C LYS A 384 14.23 -15.56 -17.99
N GLY A 385 14.69 -15.46 -16.74
CA GLY A 385 16.00 -15.92 -16.32
C GLY A 385 16.32 -15.48 -14.89
N ASP A 386 17.49 -15.84 -14.44
CA ASP A 386 18.05 -15.48 -13.16
C ASP A 386 19.30 -14.60 -13.37
N ALA A 387 19.31 -13.40 -12.79
CA ALA A 387 20.43 -12.47 -12.95
C ALA A 387 21.73 -12.98 -12.30
N ALA A 388 21.65 -13.83 -11.26
CA ALA A 388 22.80 -14.50 -10.68
C ALA A 388 23.29 -15.70 -11.49
N GLY A 389 22.47 -16.24 -12.41
CA GLY A 389 22.79 -17.42 -13.20
C GLY A 389 22.84 -18.75 -12.42
N GLU A 390 22.20 -18.79 -11.25
CA GLU A 390 22.24 -19.94 -10.34
C GLU A 390 20.98 -20.79 -10.39
N LEU A 391 19.84 -20.21 -10.77
CA LEU A 391 18.55 -20.86 -10.80
C LEU A 391 18.11 -21.15 -12.22
N ASP A 392 17.77 -22.42 -12.48
CA ASP A 392 16.99 -22.76 -13.67
C ASP A 392 15.53 -22.30 -13.44
N VAL A 393 15.04 -21.47 -14.33
CA VAL A 393 13.70 -20.87 -14.22
C VAL A 393 12.66 -21.60 -15.09
N GLY A 394 13.06 -22.64 -15.82
CA GLY A 394 12.19 -23.45 -16.67
C GLY A 394 11.45 -22.62 -17.71
N ASP A 395 10.12 -22.76 -17.75
CA ASP A 395 9.22 -22.00 -18.63
C ASP A 395 8.87 -20.59 -18.12
N GLY A 396 9.43 -20.19 -17.00
CA GLY A 396 9.25 -18.86 -16.41
C GLY A 396 7.96 -18.67 -15.60
N ILE A 397 7.27 -19.77 -15.30
CA ILE A 397 6.09 -19.77 -14.43
C ILE A 397 6.54 -19.93 -12.98
N TRP A 398 5.89 -19.23 -12.07
CA TRP A 398 6.11 -19.39 -10.63
C TRP A 398 5.57 -20.73 -10.13
N THR A 399 6.43 -21.78 -10.19
CA THR A 399 6.17 -23.07 -9.57
C THR A 399 6.56 -23.07 -8.10
N GLU A 400 6.10 -24.06 -7.34
CA GLU A 400 6.53 -24.29 -5.96
C GLU A 400 8.06 -24.44 -5.86
N GLU A 401 8.67 -25.21 -6.76
CA GLU A 401 10.12 -25.40 -6.80
C GLU A 401 10.86 -24.07 -7.01
N LEU A 402 10.47 -23.25 -7.99
CA LEU A 402 11.11 -21.96 -8.25
C LEU A 402 10.94 -21.00 -7.07
N ARG A 403 9.73 -20.99 -6.48
CA ARG A 403 9.42 -20.18 -5.28
C ARG A 403 10.35 -20.54 -4.11
N GLU A 404 10.45 -21.83 -3.77
CA GLU A 404 11.26 -22.27 -2.63
C GLU A 404 12.76 -22.04 -2.87
N ARG A 405 13.27 -22.36 -4.05
CA ARG A 405 14.69 -22.11 -4.39
C ARG A 405 15.06 -20.62 -4.36
N TYR A 406 14.17 -19.75 -4.81
CA TYR A 406 14.41 -18.31 -4.69
C TYR A 406 14.31 -17.85 -3.23
N ALA A 407 13.36 -18.38 -2.46
CA ALA A 407 13.23 -18.12 -1.03
C ALA A 407 14.46 -18.59 -0.24
N ASP A 408 15.12 -19.69 -0.63
CA ASP A 408 16.37 -20.16 -0.01
C ASP A 408 17.49 -19.13 -0.20
N ARG A 409 17.61 -18.54 -1.40
CA ARG A 409 18.55 -17.44 -1.67
C ARG A 409 18.30 -16.25 -0.76
N ILE A 410 17.02 -15.86 -0.59
CA ILE A 410 16.63 -14.75 0.27
C ILE A 410 16.91 -15.05 1.74
N GLN A 411 16.59 -16.25 2.20
CA GLN A 411 16.91 -16.71 3.57
C GLN A 411 18.42 -16.66 3.83
N ALA A 412 19.24 -17.19 2.91
CA ALA A 412 20.70 -17.15 3.03
C ALA A 412 21.24 -15.69 3.06
N ARG A 413 20.54 -14.75 2.40
CA ARG A 413 20.88 -13.33 2.48
C ARG A 413 20.51 -12.74 3.83
N ILE A 414 19.31 -13.03 4.37
CA ILE A 414 18.89 -12.57 5.70
C ILE A 414 19.82 -13.14 6.78
N ALA A 415 20.25 -14.41 6.67
CA ALA A 415 21.15 -15.08 7.62
C ALA A 415 22.53 -14.40 7.74
N LYS A 416 22.96 -13.59 6.76
CA LYS A 416 24.17 -12.77 6.89
C LYS A 416 24.01 -11.60 7.85
N HIS A 417 22.78 -11.23 8.18
CA HIS A 417 22.45 -10.10 9.05
C HIS A 417 21.73 -10.53 10.34
N VAL A 418 21.10 -11.71 10.35
CA VAL A 418 20.41 -12.31 11.52
C VAL A 418 21.10 -13.63 11.85
N ARG A 419 21.98 -13.61 12.85
CA ARG A 419 22.90 -14.72 13.19
C ARG A 419 22.23 -16.05 13.49
N ASN A 420 21.11 -15.97 14.19
CA ASN A 420 20.37 -17.16 14.64
C ASN A 420 19.24 -17.59 13.69
N LEU A 421 19.10 -16.98 12.50
CA LEU A 421 17.97 -17.27 11.62
C LEU A 421 17.83 -18.77 11.31
N GLU A 422 18.92 -19.43 10.91
CA GLU A 422 18.89 -20.84 10.52
C GLU A 422 18.58 -21.76 11.69
N SER A 423 19.13 -21.49 12.89
CA SER A 423 18.91 -22.29 14.08
C SER A 423 17.58 -22.01 14.75
N ALA A 424 17.07 -20.78 14.65
CA ALA A 424 15.81 -20.37 15.26
C ALA A 424 14.59 -20.65 14.39
N ALA A 425 14.74 -20.82 13.08
CA ALA A 425 13.62 -21.03 12.17
C ALA A 425 12.86 -22.32 12.49
N LEU A 426 11.63 -22.19 12.98
CA LEU A 426 10.71 -23.28 13.25
C LEU A 426 9.95 -23.69 11.99
N GLU A 427 9.53 -22.70 11.22
CA GLU A 427 8.80 -22.87 9.98
C GLU A 427 8.91 -21.62 9.11
N ARG A 428 8.93 -21.84 7.78
CA ARG A 428 8.91 -20.79 6.76
C ARG A 428 7.73 -21.04 5.81
N VAL A 429 6.96 -20.00 5.51
CA VAL A 429 5.94 -20.02 4.47
C VAL A 429 6.26 -18.94 3.44
N CYS A 430 6.24 -19.31 2.17
CA CYS A 430 6.54 -18.43 1.04
C CYS A 430 5.32 -18.28 0.14
N LEU A 431 5.03 -17.06 -0.29
CA LEU A 431 3.98 -16.73 -1.23
C LEU A 431 4.60 -16.05 -2.46
N SER A 432 4.63 -16.77 -3.57
CA SER A 432 5.07 -16.25 -4.87
C SER A 432 4.07 -15.22 -5.43
N PRO A 433 4.42 -14.48 -6.51
CA PRO A 433 3.46 -13.66 -7.24
C PRO A 433 2.19 -14.40 -7.65
N ALA A 434 2.29 -15.68 -8.00
CA ALA A 434 1.14 -16.50 -8.37
C ALA A 434 0.25 -16.84 -7.16
N ASP A 435 0.85 -17.15 -6.01
CA ASP A 435 0.14 -17.42 -4.76
C ASP A 435 -0.60 -16.17 -4.27
N LEU A 436 0.04 -15.01 -4.35
CA LEU A 436 -0.58 -13.72 -4.00
C LEU A 436 -1.81 -13.42 -4.88
N TRP A 437 -1.70 -13.63 -6.19
CA TRP A 437 -2.83 -13.42 -7.10
C TRP A 437 -3.95 -14.45 -6.89
N SER A 438 -3.61 -15.69 -6.60
CA SER A 438 -4.58 -16.73 -6.27
C SER A 438 -5.36 -16.41 -4.99
N ALA A 439 -4.67 -15.90 -3.96
CA ALA A 439 -5.28 -15.52 -2.69
C ALA A 439 -6.14 -14.25 -2.80
N ASN A 440 -5.73 -13.28 -3.60
CA ASN A 440 -6.48 -12.04 -3.81
C ASN A 440 -6.43 -11.64 -5.29
N VAL A 441 -7.57 -11.75 -5.98
CA VAL A 441 -7.70 -11.46 -7.43
C VAL A 441 -7.30 -10.04 -7.82
N ASN A 442 -7.27 -9.12 -6.87
CA ASN A 442 -6.83 -7.74 -7.09
C ASN A 442 -5.30 -7.58 -7.06
N LEU A 443 -4.56 -8.57 -6.58
CA LEU A 443 -3.10 -8.65 -6.70
C LEU A 443 -2.71 -9.22 -8.07
N VAL A 444 -3.21 -8.61 -9.13
CA VAL A 444 -3.04 -9.10 -10.51
C VAL A 444 -1.58 -9.26 -10.84
N ARG A 445 -1.16 -10.49 -11.15
CA ARG A 445 0.25 -10.84 -11.42
C ARG A 445 1.17 -10.58 -10.23
N GLY A 446 0.65 -10.59 -9.02
CA GLY A 446 1.41 -10.29 -7.80
C GLY A 446 1.71 -8.80 -7.60
N ASP A 447 1.10 -7.89 -8.37
CA ASP A 447 1.23 -6.43 -8.18
C ASP A 447 0.36 -5.93 -7.02
N PRO A 448 0.95 -5.44 -5.91
CA PRO A 448 0.20 -4.95 -4.76
C PRO A 448 -0.26 -3.51 -4.92
N TYR A 449 0.28 -2.78 -5.91
CA TYR A 449 0.02 -1.36 -6.11
C TYR A 449 -1.25 -1.09 -6.96
N GLY A 450 -1.90 -2.17 -7.43
CA GLY A 450 -3.10 -2.07 -8.26
C GLY A 450 -2.82 -1.36 -9.58
N GLY A 451 -1.65 -1.57 -10.13
CA GLY A 451 -1.17 -1.05 -11.40
C GLY A 451 0.05 -0.13 -11.30
N SER A 452 0.78 -0.02 -12.39
CA SER A 452 1.96 0.83 -12.53
C SER A 452 1.70 2.27 -12.06
N LEU A 453 2.66 2.84 -11.34
CA LEU A 453 2.66 4.23 -10.87
C LEU A 453 3.56 5.14 -11.72
N ALA A 454 3.92 4.70 -12.93
CA ALA A 454 4.52 5.57 -13.92
C ALA A 454 3.63 6.81 -14.20
N LEU A 455 4.24 7.94 -14.56
CA LEU A 455 3.57 9.25 -14.66
C LEU A 455 2.31 9.22 -15.53
N ASP A 456 2.31 8.45 -16.61
CA ASP A 456 1.18 8.32 -17.54
C ASP A 456 0.01 7.47 -17.01
N GLN A 457 0.14 6.90 -15.79
CA GLN A 457 -0.91 6.09 -15.14
C GLN A 457 -1.08 6.46 -13.65
N SER A 458 -0.50 7.56 -13.18
CA SER A 458 -0.61 8.04 -11.79
C SER A 458 -1.29 9.40 -11.70
N PHE A 459 -1.63 9.83 -10.51
CA PHE A 459 -2.29 11.11 -10.22
C PHE A 459 -3.52 11.36 -11.11
N LEU A 460 -3.46 12.34 -12.00
CA LEU A 460 -4.53 12.72 -12.92
C LEU A 460 -4.89 11.62 -13.93
N TRP A 461 -3.98 10.70 -14.23
CA TRP A 461 -4.18 9.60 -15.19
C TRP A 461 -4.51 8.27 -14.50
N ARG A 462 -4.66 8.24 -13.16
CA ARG A 462 -5.15 7.08 -12.45
C ARG A 462 -6.60 6.78 -12.84
N SER A 463 -7.04 5.52 -12.74
CA SER A 463 -8.42 5.15 -13.09
C SER A 463 -9.43 6.02 -12.37
N PRO A 464 -10.46 6.54 -13.07
CA PRO A 464 -11.47 7.40 -12.47
C PRO A 464 -12.38 6.62 -11.52
N HIS A 465 -12.89 7.31 -10.49
CA HIS A 465 -13.90 6.73 -9.58
C HIS A 465 -15.26 6.53 -10.27
N ARG A 466 -15.61 7.36 -11.24
CA ARG A 466 -16.84 7.21 -12.01
C ARG A 466 -16.64 6.24 -13.15
N THR A 467 -17.53 5.25 -13.25
CA THR A 467 -17.56 4.32 -14.37
C THR A 467 -18.51 4.81 -15.46
N PRO A 468 -18.45 4.24 -16.68
CA PRO A 468 -19.45 4.50 -17.72
C PRO A 468 -20.88 4.03 -17.35
N VAL A 469 -21.00 3.12 -16.38
CA VAL A 469 -22.30 2.59 -15.93
C VAL A 469 -22.86 3.48 -14.83
N LYS A 470 -24.05 4.06 -15.06
CA LYS A 470 -24.69 4.96 -14.11
C LYS A 470 -24.89 4.29 -12.74
N GLY A 471 -24.45 4.96 -11.67
CA GLY A 471 -24.58 4.48 -10.29
C GLY A 471 -23.53 3.46 -9.89
N VAL A 472 -22.59 3.08 -10.79
CA VAL A 472 -21.47 2.19 -10.47
C VAL A 472 -20.20 3.02 -10.28
N TRP A 473 -19.53 2.79 -9.16
CA TRP A 473 -18.32 3.51 -8.74
C TRP A 473 -17.15 2.56 -8.58
N HIS A 474 -15.95 3.06 -8.85
CA HIS A 474 -14.70 2.33 -8.74
C HIS A 474 -13.87 2.90 -7.60
N VAL A 475 -13.43 2.05 -6.67
CA VAL A 475 -12.52 2.39 -5.58
C VAL A 475 -11.40 1.35 -5.48
N GLY A 476 -10.34 1.66 -4.76
CA GLY A 476 -9.22 0.75 -4.51
C GLY A 476 -7.88 1.32 -4.94
N ALA A 477 -6.83 0.50 -4.87
CA ALA A 477 -5.45 0.88 -5.21
C ALA A 477 -5.28 1.38 -6.65
N SER A 478 -6.13 0.93 -7.58
CA SER A 478 -6.10 1.33 -8.99
C SER A 478 -6.68 2.71 -9.27
N THR A 479 -7.35 3.33 -8.31
CA THR A 479 -7.93 4.68 -8.43
C THR A 479 -7.13 5.69 -7.62
N HIS A 480 -7.39 6.99 -7.82
CA HIS A 480 -6.80 8.04 -6.98
C HIS A 480 -7.25 7.89 -5.51
N PRO A 481 -6.40 8.10 -4.52
CA PRO A 481 -5.01 8.56 -4.57
C PRO A 481 -3.98 7.47 -4.89
N GLY A 482 -4.37 6.22 -5.03
CA GLY A 482 -3.48 5.10 -5.31
C GLY A 482 -3.40 4.08 -4.17
N PRO A 483 -2.34 3.23 -4.16
CA PRO A 483 -2.13 2.20 -3.14
C PRO A 483 -1.79 2.75 -1.76
N GLY A 484 -1.72 1.89 -0.76
CA GLY A 484 -1.18 2.18 0.57
C GLY A 484 -2.13 1.97 1.74
N LEU A 485 -3.24 1.28 1.55
CA LEU A 485 -4.22 0.92 2.61
C LEU A 485 -4.84 2.11 3.37
N GLY A 486 -4.77 3.32 2.81
CA GLY A 486 -5.20 4.55 3.50
C GLY A 486 -6.71 4.82 3.51
N GLY A 487 -7.52 3.98 2.85
CA GLY A 487 -8.96 4.22 2.71
C GLY A 487 -9.32 5.47 1.89
N GLY A 488 -8.33 6.18 1.33
CA GLY A 488 -8.52 7.48 0.68
C GLY A 488 -9.45 7.45 -0.51
N SER A 489 -9.29 6.45 -1.39
CA SER A 489 -10.20 6.27 -2.54
C SER A 489 -11.65 6.05 -2.09
N GLY A 490 -11.86 5.24 -1.05
CA GLY A 490 -13.18 5.01 -0.47
C GLY A 490 -13.78 6.27 0.14
N ALA A 491 -12.97 7.05 0.88
CA ALA A 491 -13.40 8.32 1.49
C ALA A 491 -13.81 9.35 0.42
N LEU A 492 -13.05 9.46 -0.66
CA LEU A 492 -13.36 10.36 -1.78
C LEU A 492 -14.68 10.01 -2.47
N VAL A 493 -14.96 8.71 -2.66
CA VAL A 493 -16.23 8.27 -3.24
C VAL A 493 -17.38 8.48 -2.26
N ALA A 494 -17.21 8.14 -0.99
CA ALA A 494 -18.23 8.41 0.04
C ALA A 494 -18.59 9.90 0.08
N GLN A 495 -17.59 10.78 0.10
CA GLN A 495 -17.81 12.24 0.04
C GLN A 495 -18.63 12.65 -1.18
N GLN A 496 -18.27 12.16 -2.38
CA GLN A 496 -19.00 12.49 -3.60
C GLN A 496 -20.46 11.98 -3.59
N LEU A 497 -20.70 10.82 -3.00
CA LEU A 497 -22.04 10.24 -2.86
C LEU A 497 -22.91 10.99 -1.84
N LEU A 498 -22.29 11.55 -0.80
CA LEU A 498 -22.98 12.31 0.25
C LEU A 498 -23.15 13.79 -0.10
N GLU A 499 -22.40 14.34 -1.08
CA GLU A 499 -22.59 15.71 -1.53
C GLU A 499 -24.03 15.91 -2.08
N PRO A 500 -24.75 16.98 -1.66
CA PRO A 500 -26.06 17.25 -2.20
C PRO A 500 -25.95 17.54 -3.72
N PRO A 501 -26.92 17.07 -4.53
CA PRO A 501 -26.94 17.35 -5.96
C PRO A 501 -26.97 18.85 -6.19
N LEU A 502 -26.14 19.34 -7.12
CA LEU A 502 -26.12 20.77 -7.50
C LEU A 502 -27.54 21.23 -7.84
N PRO A 503 -28.02 22.37 -7.28
CA PRO A 503 -29.33 22.90 -7.58
C PRO A 503 -29.53 23.01 -9.09
N ARG A 504 -30.59 22.43 -9.64
CA ARG A 504 -30.91 22.42 -11.09
C ARG A 504 -30.83 23.82 -11.74
N ARG A 505 -30.98 24.90 -10.96
CA ARG A 505 -30.88 26.30 -11.41
C ARG A 505 -29.46 26.74 -11.83
N LEU A 506 -28.39 26.05 -11.38
CA LEU A 506 -27.01 26.37 -11.80
C LEU A 506 -26.64 25.67 -13.12
N LEU A 507 -27.16 24.50 -13.39
CA LEU A 507 -26.92 23.77 -14.65
C LEU A 507 -27.54 24.48 -15.85
N SER A 508 -28.68 25.16 -15.68
CA SER A 508 -29.32 25.93 -16.76
C SER A 508 -28.57 27.24 -17.15
N ARG A 509 -27.67 27.73 -16.29
CA ARG A 509 -26.83 28.92 -16.61
C ARG A 509 -25.54 28.56 -17.36
N VAL A 510 -25.01 27.33 -17.22
CA VAL A 510 -23.82 26.88 -17.95
C VAL A 510 -24.17 26.49 -19.39
N GLN A 511 -25.39 26.00 -19.64
CA GLN A 511 -25.87 25.63 -20.98
C GLN A 511 -26.39 26.80 -21.81
N ARG A 512 -26.43 28.04 -21.28
CA ARG A 512 -26.92 29.25 -21.96
C ARG A 512 -25.85 30.33 -22.19
N ARG A 513 -24.59 29.94 -22.32
CA ARG A 513 -23.58 30.87 -22.89
C ARG A 513 -23.28 30.44 -24.32
N PRO A 514 -23.54 31.32 -25.28
CA PRO A 514 -23.29 31.10 -26.70
C PRO A 514 -21.79 30.94 -27.00
#